data_bdf2145ee4e59c6952e9bb7ae1cf8791
#
_entry.id   bdf2145ee4e59c6952e9bb7ae1cf8791
#
_cell.length_a   1.000
_cell.length_b   1.000
_cell.length_c   1.000
_cell.angle_alpha   90.00
_cell.angle_beta   90.00
_cell.angle_gamma   90.00
#
_symmetry.space_group_name_H-M   'P 1'
#
loop_
_entity.id
_entity.type
_entity.pdbx_description
1 polymer ?
#
loop_
_entity_poly.entity_id
_entity_poly.type
_entity_poly.pdbx_seq_one_letter_code
_entity_poly.pdbx_strand_id
1 'polypeptide(L)'
;ERVKVVKSRKAENYVMLMHTDNMQYSDPCIGVAVSDKINGRYKFIGPLMYKGEKVRKWDMGTFIDEDGTAYLMTHEGNIYRLNDECTQAEELVAENISPGGESPAMCKHDGKYYIMFSNKTGWDNNDNYYLTADNINGPWENQGLFCPQGSATYNTQCSYIFDFQIEDKTVKMYLGDRWSYPKQASSATLVMLPLEFENGKMSISEYMQAWSADDVSEFKEQQLISYKFYSNKKSESREIQFCGERISLFGKASNEGGYCRLDIMDRANNIVKTDIINFYGTAPMSGVRYVSPKLERADYVLRITVLSESGEWFTKDGMRYGSQDCYVDIYGYSVDDF
;
A
#
# COMPACT_ATOMS: atom_id res chain seq x y z
N GLU A 1 -11.22 -9.65 2.77
CA GLU A 1 -10.47 -8.39 3.07
C GLU A 1 -9.13 -8.73 3.71
N ARG A 2 -8.22 -7.75 3.83
CA ARG A 2 -6.92 -7.87 4.54
C ARG A 2 -6.07 -9.07 4.14
N VAL A 3 -6.01 -9.37 2.86
CA VAL A 3 -5.29 -10.53 2.32
C VAL A 3 -3.80 -10.42 2.64
N LYS A 4 -3.24 -11.52 3.16
CA LYS A 4 -1.80 -11.73 3.35
C LYS A 4 -1.40 -13.07 2.74
N VAL A 5 -0.21 -13.12 2.16
CA VAL A 5 0.31 -14.34 1.54
C VAL A 5 1.63 -14.70 2.20
N VAL A 6 1.77 -15.95 2.62
CA VAL A 6 3.02 -16.51 3.16
C VAL A 6 3.45 -17.69 2.32
N LYS A 7 4.75 -17.95 2.21
CA LYS A 7 5.28 -19.16 1.60
C LYS A 7 5.43 -20.23 2.68
N SER A 8 4.79 -21.38 2.46
CA SER A 8 4.92 -22.54 3.35
C SER A 8 6.35 -23.11 3.28
N ARG A 9 6.94 -23.42 4.45
CA ARG A 9 8.27 -24.06 4.53
C ARG A 9 8.24 -25.51 4.03
N LYS A 10 7.18 -26.24 4.32
CA LYS A 10 7.10 -27.67 4.08
C LYS A 10 6.48 -28.02 2.73
N ALA A 11 5.40 -27.37 2.37
CA ALA A 11 4.68 -27.65 1.14
C ALA A 11 5.22 -26.89 -0.08
N GLU A 12 6.16 -25.95 0.11
CA GLU A 12 6.71 -25.04 -0.91
C GLU A 12 5.65 -24.27 -1.71
N ASN A 13 4.41 -24.28 -1.27
CA ASN A 13 3.30 -23.55 -1.85
C ASN A 13 3.08 -22.18 -1.16
N TYR A 14 2.16 -21.42 -1.69
CA TYR A 14 1.73 -20.12 -1.13
C TYR A 14 0.40 -20.28 -0.43
N VAL A 15 0.32 -19.75 0.77
CA VAL A 15 -0.88 -19.76 1.61
C VAL A 15 -1.39 -18.34 1.76
N MET A 16 -2.62 -18.13 1.34
CA MET A 16 -3.33 -16.86 1.48
C MET A 16 -4.21 -16.93 2.72
N LEU A 17 -3.99 -15.99 3.62
CA LEU A 17 -4.82 -15.75 4.80
C LEU A 17 -5.67 -14.51 4.54
N MET A 18 -6.96 -14.56 4.86
CA MET A 18 -7.89 -13.50 4.55
C MET A 18 -9.05 -13.44 5.53
N HIS A 19 -9.61 -12.26 5.73
CA HIS A 19 -10.90 -12.14 6.40
C HIS A 19 -11.99 -12.79 5.53
N THR A 20 -12.72 -13.70 6.13
CA THR A 20 -13.93 -14.32 5.56
C THR A 20 -15.10 -14.13 6.53
N ASP A 21 -16.29 -13.93 5.99
CA ASP A 21 -17.51 -13.71 6.76
C ASP A 21 -18.73 -14.14 5.96
N ASN A 22 -19.90 -14.10 6.58
CA ASN A 22 -21.16 -14.17 5.88
C ASN A 22 -21.60 -12.76 5.39
N MET A 23 -22.68 -12.71 4.62
CA MET A 23 -23.20 -11.45 4.06
C MET A 23 -23.68 -10.46 5.13
N GLN A 24 -23.91 -10.90 6.34
CA GLN A 24 -24.36 -10.10 7.48
C GLN A 24 -23.21 -9.65 8.39
N TYR A 25 -21.97 -10.05 8.08
CA TYR A 25 -20.77 -9.78 8.92
C TYR A 25 -20.95 -10.29 10.36
N SER A 26 -21.54 -11.47 10.53
CA SER A 26 -21.83 -12.06 11.85
C SER A 26 -21.06 -13.36 12.17
N ASP A 27 -20.25 -13.85 11.24
CA ASP A 27 -19.38 -15.03 11.43
C ASP A 27 -17.94 -14.76 10.94
N PRO A 28 -17.28 -13.69 11.42
CA PRO A 28 -15.94 -13.38 10.98
C PRO A 28 -14.95 -14.47 11.36
N CYS A 29 -14.07 -14.83 10.44
CA CYS A 29 -12.93 -15.70 10.72
C CYS A 29 -11.80 -15.49 9.70
N ILE A 30 -10.63 -16.01 10.04
CA ILE A 30 -9.51 -16.08 9.10
C ILE A 30 -9.76 -17.26 8.16
N GLY A 31 -9.89 -16.99 6.87
CA GLY A 31 -9.96 -18.00 5.83
C GLY A 31 -8.58 -18.35 5.29
N VAL A 32 -8.41 -19.58 4.84
CA VAL A 32 -7.18 -20.13 4.30
C VAL A 32 -7.39 -20.59 2.86
N ALA A 33 -6.52 -20.18 1.94
CA ALA A 33 -6.48 -20.68 0.59
C ALA A 33 -5.03 -20.97 0.16
N VAL A 34 -4.82 -21.93 -0.74
CA VAL A 34 -3.50 -22.39 -1.15
C VAL A 34 -3.32 -22.33 -2.66
N SER A 35 -2.09 -22.07 -3.12
CA SER A 35 -1.70 -22.05 -4.53
C SER A 35 -0.24 -22.46 -4.69
N ASP A 36 0.08 -23.14 -5.82
CA ASP A 36 1.47 -23.50 -6.17
C ASP A 36 2.28 -22.29 -6.67
N LYS A 37 1.62 -21.17 -6.97
CA LYS A 37 2.26 -19.94 -7.46
C LYS A 37 1.69 -18.71 -6.73
N ILE A 38 2.54 -17.74 -6.41
CA ILE A 38 2.14 -16.52 -5.73
C ILE A 38 1.05 -15.75 -6.48
N ASN A 39 1.11 -15.74 -7.80
CA ASN A 39 0.13 -15.11 -8.69
C ASN A 39 -0.83 -16.14 -9.35
N GLY A 40 -0.92 -17.34 -8.78
CA GLY A 40 -1.77 -18.43 -9.28
C GLY A 40 -3.20 -18.34 -8.76
N ARG A 41 -3.97 -19.37 -9.11
CA ARG A 41 -5.32 -19.55 -8.55
C ARG A 41 -5.21 -20.14 -7.16
N TYR A 42 -5.75 -19.45 -6.17
CA TYR A 42 -5.85 -19.93 -4.80
C TYR A 42 -7.12 -20.76 -4.61
N LYS A 43 -6.93 -21.94 -4.07
CA LYS A 43 -8.04 -22.84 -3.68
C LYS A 43 -8.33 -22.63 -2.20
N PHE A 44 -9.55 -22.18 -1.90
CA PHE A 44 -10.03 -22.07 -0.52
C PHE A 44 -10.13 -23.47 0.12
N ILE A 45 -9.57 -23.64 1.31
CA ILE A 45 -9.55 -24.92 2.04
C ILE A 45 -10.32 -24.88 3.35
N GLY A 46 -10.75 -23.70 3.79
CA GLY A 46 -11.55 -23.55 5.01
C GLY A 46 -11.06 -22.44 5.93
N PRO A 47 -11.63 -22.31 7.12
CA PRO A 47 -11.17 -21.38 8.14
C PRO A 47 -9.86 -21.85 8.78
N LEU A 48 -9.04 -20.90 9.23
CA LEU A 48 -7.90 -21.19 10.09
C LEU A 48 -8.40 -21.68 11.46
N MET A 49 -7.87 -22.82 11.88
CA MET A 49 -8.27 -23.46 13.15
C MET A 49 -7.18 -23.29 14.22
N TYR A 50 -7.61 -23.10 15.45
CA TYR A 50 -6.78 -23.15 16.65
C TYR A 50 -7.49 -23.98 17.72
N LYS A 51 -6.86 -25.05 18.20
CA LYS A 51 -7.44 -26.00 19.21
C LYS A 51 -8.86 -26.52 18.86
N GLY A 52 -9.11 -26.73 17.56
CA GLY A 52 -10.39 -27.23 17.06
C GLY A 52 -11.47 -26.15 16.83
N GLU A 53 -11.20 -24.90 17.14
CA GLU A 53 -12.10 -23.76 16.93
C GLU A 53 -11.61 -22.83 15.83
N LYS A 54 -12.52 -22.16 15.11
CA LYS A 54 -12.18 -21.13 14.13
C LYS A 54 -11.51 -19.94 14.83
N VAL A 55 -10.44 -19.41 14.25
CA VAL A 55 -9.88 -18.10 14.67
C VAL A 55 -10.84 -17.00 14.22
N ARG A 56 -11.71 -16.55 15.16
CA ARG A 56 -12.77 -15.55 14.91
C ARG A 56 -12.24 -14.13 15.01
N LYS A 57 -11.47 -13.74 14.03
CA LYS A 57 -10.86 -12.43 13.90
C LYS A 57 -11.01 -11.99 12.44
N TRP A 58 -10.95 -10.67 12.18
CA TRP A 58 -11.12 -10.14 10.82
C TRP A 58 -9.89 -9.40 10.30
N ASP A 59 -9.19 -8.69 11.17
CA ASP A 59 -8.03 -7.90 10.76
C ASP A 59 -6.74 -8.62 11.11
N MET A 60 -5.81 -8.69 10.16
CA MET A 60 -4.62 -9.52 10.35
C MET A 60 -3.38 -8.98 9.65
N GLY A 61 -2.23 -9.40 10.16
CA GLY A 61 -0.91 -9.32 9.56
C GLY A 61 -0.21 -10.66 9.59
N THR A 62 0.84 -10.81 8.82
CA THR A 62 1.72 -11.99 8.84
C THR A 62 3.16 -11.56 9.01
N PHE A 63 3.94 -12.41 9.66
CA PHE A 63 5.37 -12.23 9.86
C PHE A 63 6.07 -13.58 9.72
N ILE A 64 7.22 -13.60 9.06
CA ILE A 64 8.10 -14.76 9.01
C ILE A 64 9.40 -14.37 9.72
N ASP A 65 9.75 -15.09 10.78
CA ASP A 65 10.97 -14.84 11.53
C ASP A 65 12.21 -15.37 10.79
N GLU A 66 13.38 -15.00 11.24
CA GLU A 66 14.68 -15.36 10.66
C GLU A 66 14.92 -16.89 10.61
N ASP A 67 14.32 -17.63 11.53
CA ASP A 67 14.35 -19.11 11.54
C ASP A 67 13.32 -19.72 10.55
N GLY A 68 12.51 -18.88 9.88
CA GLY A 68 11.46 -19.25 8.96
C GLY A 68 10.13 -19.63 9.63
N THR A 69 9.99 -19.45 10.92
CA THR A 69 8.71 -19.65 11.61
C THR A 69 7.72 -18.58 11.19
N ALA A 70 6.53 -19.00 10.77
CA ALA A 70 5.48 -18.09 10.34
C ALA A 70 4.51 -17.77 11.48
N TYR A 71 4.13 -16.51 11.58
CA TYR A 71 3.20 -16.00 12.57
C TYR A 71 2.05 -15.24 11.90
N LEU A 72 0.88 -15.38 12.48
CA LEU A 72 -0.30 -14.59 12.19
C LEU A 72 -0.56 -13.64 13.37
N MET A 73 -0.63 -12.36 13.11
CA MET A 73 -1.09 -11.36 14.06
C MET A 73 -2.52 -10.98 13.74
N THR A 74 -3.35 -10.78 14.77
CA THR A 74 -4.73 -10.31 14.58
C THR A 74 -4.97 -9.01 15.32
N HIS A 75 -6.07 -8.34 15.02
CA HIS A 75 -6.51 -7.19 15.83
C HIS A 75 -6.57 -7.57 17.31
N GLU A 76 -6.47 -6.57 18.18
CA GLU A 76 -6.30 -6.72 19.64
C GLU A 76 -4.94 -7.32 20.03
N GLY A 77 -4.07 -7.61 19.05
CA GLY A 77 -2.72 -8.08 19.28
C GLY A 77 -2.65 -9.53 19.80
N ASN A 78 -3.37 -10.45 19.18
CA ASN A 78 -3.11 -11.86 19.36
C ASN A 78 -2.10 -12.32 18.32
N ILE A 79 -1.08 -13.07 18.74
CA ILE A 79 -0.01 -13.59 17.87
C ILE A 79 -0.08 -15.11 17.92
N TYR A 80 -0.34 -15.73 16.78
CA TYR A 80 -0.39 -17.18 16.62
C TYR A 80 0.84 -17.66 15.83
N ARG A 81 1.53 -18.67 16.34
CA ARG A 81 2.48 -19.43 15.55
C ARG A 81 1.71 -20.38 14.64
N LEU A 82 2.04 -20.36 13.35
CA LEU A 82 1.45 -21.25 12.36
C LEU A 82 2.23 -22.56 12.28
N ASN A 83 1.57 -23.63 11.80
CA ASN A 83 2.25 -24.87 11.43
C ASN A 83 3.16 -24.67 10.19
N ASP A 84 4.02 -25.63 9.91
CA ASP A 84 4.98 -25.56 8.79
C ASP A 84 4.30 -25.43 7.40
N GLU A 85 3.05 -25.87 7.28
CA GLU A 85 2.21 -25.68 6.09
C GLU A 85 1.52 -24.30 6.05
N CYS A 86 1.58 -23.52 7.13
CA CYS A 86 0.87 -22.23 7.31
C CYS A 86 -0.65 -22.30 7.18
N THR A 87 -1.23 -23.48 7.38
CA THR A 87 -2.68 -23.74 7.20
C THR A 87 -3.46 -23.87 8.52
N GLN A 88 -2.76 -23.91 9.65
CA GLN A 88 -3.32 -24.06 10.99
C GLN A 88 -2.51 -23.24 12.00
N ALA A 89 -3.18 -22.67 13.00
CA ALA A 89 -2.53 -22.10 14.18
C ALA A 89 -2.25 -23.21 15.20
N GLU A 90 -1.01 -23.31 15.68
CA GLU A 90 -0.57 -24.31 16.65
C GLU A 90 -0.48 -23.76 18.06
N GLU A 91 -0.10 -22.50 18.18
CA GLU A 91 0.16 -21.86 19.46
C GLU A 91 -0.26 -20.40 19.47
N LEU A 92 -0.90 -19.95 20.54
CA LEU A 92 -1.13 -18.53 20.82
C LEU A 92 0.06 -18.05 21.68
N VAL A 93 1.03 -17.41 21.04
CA VAL A 93 2.30 -17.03 21.68
C VAL A 93 2.21 -15.71 22.43
N ALA A 94 1.27 -14.84 22.05
CA ALA A 94 0.93 -13.62 22.78
C ALA A 94 -0.55 -13.32 22.61
N GLU A 95 -1.19 -12.83 23.67
CA GLU A 95 -2.62 -12.58 23.69
C GLU A 95 -2.93 -11.17 24.16
N ASN A 96 -3.80 -10.48 23.40
CA ASN A 96 -4.38 -9.19 23.76
C ASN A 96 -3.33 -8.10 24.14
N ILE A 97 -2.20 -8.09 23.45
CA ILE A 97 -1.10 -7.13 23.73
C ILE A 97 -1.46 -5.69 23.39
N SER A 98 -2.56 -5.49 22.62
CA SER A 98 -3.03 -4.19 22.18
C SER A 98 -4.58 -4.18 22.03
N PRO A 99 -5.34 -4.10 23.13
CA PRO A 99 -6.80 -4.31 23.14
C PRO A 99 -7.59 -3.38 22.20
N GLY A 100 -7.09 -2.17 21.96
CA GLY A 100 -7.68 -1.18 21.04
C GLY A 100 -7.12 -1.25 19.63
N GLY A 101 -6.15 -2.12 19.35
CA GLY A 101 -5.40 -2.15 18.11
C GLY A 101 -6.09 -2.95 17.01
N GLU A 102 -5.96 -2.48 15.78
CA GLU A 102 -6.32 -3.20 14.56
C GLU A 102 -5.23 -3.05 13.50
N SER A 103 -5.35 -3.80 12.40
CA SER A 103 -4.43 -3.72 11.27
C SER A 103 -2.95 -3.99 11.60
N PRO A 104 -2.63 -5.10 12.28
CA PRO A 104 -1.27 -5.36 12.73
C PRO A 104 -0.29 -5.56 11.57
N ALA A 105 0.93 -5.01 11.72
CA ALA A 105 2.07 -5.28 10.86
C ALA A 105 3.35 -5.40 11.71
N MET A 106 4.20 -6.39 11.43
CA MET A 106 5.37 -6.70 12.25
C MET A 106 6.64 -6.76 11.42
N CYS A 107 7.74 -6.34 12.04
CA CYS A 107 9.10 -6.64 11.58
C CYS A 107 10.02 -6.95 12.76
N LYS A 108 11.21 -7.47 12.44
CA LYS A 108 12.32 -7.60 13.37
C LYS A 108 13.50 -6.78 12.87
N HIS A 109 14.13 -6.03 13.76
CA HIS A 109 15.30 -5.22 13.47
C HIS A 109 16.25 -5.26 14.68
N ASP A 110 17.52 -5.55 14.42
CA ASP A 110 18.56 -5.69 15.44
C ASP A 110 18.15 -6.58 16.62
N GLY A 111 17.53 -7.74 16.32
CA GLY A 111 17.09 -8.73 17.31
C GLY A 111 15.82 -8.35 18.09
N LYS A 112 15.26 -7.17 17.89
CA LYS A 112 14.03 -6.69 18.54
C LYS A 112 12.84 -6.76 17.61
N TYR A 113 11.69 -7.16 18.14
CA TYR A 113 10.41 -7.18 17.41
C TYR A 113 9.71 -5.83 17.54
N TYR A 114 9.10 -5.38 16.45
CA TYR A 114 8.29 -4.17 16.33
C TYR A 114 6.96 -4.55 15.72
N ILE A 115 5.86 -4.26 16.39
CA ILE A 115 4.51 -4.49 15.89
C ILE A 115 3.72 -3.18 15.87
N MET A 116 3.19 -2.83 14.70
CA MET A 116 2.35 -1.66 14.50
C MET A 116 0.88 -1.99 14.67
N PHE A 117 0.11 -1.00 15.08
CA PHE A 117 -1.35 -1.03 15.11
C PHE A 117 -1.93 0.34 14.74
N SER A 118 -3.11 0.34 14.16
CA SER A 118 -4.00 1.49 14.16
C SER A 118 -5.03 1.38 15.28
N ASN A 119 -5.67 2.50 15.65
CA ASN A 119 -6.75 2.50 16.62
C ASN A 119 -8.08 2.10 15.97
N LYS A 120 -8.98 1.49 16.73
CA LYS A 120 -10.34 1.16 16.30
C LYS A 120 -11.20 2.45 16.25
N THR A 121 -11.14 3.17 15.15
CA THR A 121 -11.89 4.41 14.92
C THR A 121 -12.99 4.26 13.85
N GLY A 122 -13.37 3.01 13.57
CA GLY A 122 -14.26 2.69 12.46
C GLY A 122 -13.56 2.96 11.12
N TRP A 123 -14.11 3.86 10.30
CA TRP A 123 -13.53 4.22 9.00
C TRP A 123 -12.87 5.62 9.01
N ASP A 124 -12.60 6.17 10.19
CA ASP A 124 -11.90 7.43 10.35
C ASP A 124 -10.39 7.20 10.52
N ASN A 125 -9.57 8.06 9.91
CA ASN A 125 -8.13 8.00 10.05
C ASN A 125 -7.70 8.31 11.50
N ASN A 126 -6.54 7.81 11.87
CA ASN A 126 -5.96 8.05 13.18
C ASN A 126 -4.43 7.96 13.14
N ASP A 127 -3.77 8.47 14.17
CA ASP A 127 -2.35 8.23 14.38
C ASP A 127 -2.15 6.78 14.79
N ASN A 128 -1.38 6.02 14.00
CA ASN A 128 -1.00 4.65 14.31
C ASN A 128 0.18 4.64 15.30
N TYR A 129 0.33 3.54 16.01
CA TYR A 129 1.34 3.38 17.06
C TYR A 129 2.02 2.03 16.96
N TYR A 130 3.04 1.80 17.77
CA TYR A 130 3.75 0.53 17.77
C TYR A 130 4.16 0.08 19.17
N LEU A 131 4.37 -1.22 19.29
CA LEU A 131 4.92 -1.87 20.47
C LEU A 131 6.22 -2.56 20.09
N THR A 132 7.09 -2.78 21.09
CA THR A 132 8.33 -3.55 20.94
C THR A 132 8.45 -4.65 21.97
N ALA A 133 9.19 -5.70 21.62
CA ALA A 133 9.60 -6.76 22.54
C ALA A 133 10.94 -7.37 22.12
N ASP A 134 11.69 -7.91 23.07
CA ASP A 134 12.91 -8.67 22.79
C ASP A 134 12.61 -10.13 22.41
N ASN A 135 11.40 -10.61 22.77
CA ASN A 135 10.88 -11.92 22.41
C ASN A 135 9.47 -11.79 21.85
N ILE A 136 9.12 -12.64 20.89
CA ILE A 136 7.80 -12.57 20.23
C ILE A 136 6.61 -12.85 21.18
N ASN A 137 6.85 -13.57 22.27
CA ASN A 137 5.88 -13.80 23.33
C ASN A 137 5.83 -12.67 24.39
N GLY A 138 6.65 -11.64 24.20
CA GLY A 138 6.72 -10.47 25.08
C GLY A 138 7.76 -10.56 26.22
N PRO A 139 7.67 -9.68 27.20
CA PRO A 139 6.66 -8.64 27.35
C PRO A 139 6.71 -7.59 26.23
N TRP A 140 5.54 -7.13 25.79
CA TRP A 140 5.39 -6.08 24.78
C TRP A 140 5.20 -4.71 25.43
N GLU A 141 5.97 -3.72 24.97
CA GLU A 141 5.95 -2.36 25.49
C GLU A 141 5.46 -1.38 24.43
N ASN A 142 4.45 -0.58 24.76
CA ASN A 142 3.95 0.46 23.86
C ASN A 142 4.94 1.63 23.80
N GLN A 143 5.42 1.94 22.60
CA GLN A 143 6.40 3.00 22.33
C GLN A 143 5.75 4.32 21.85
N GLY A 144 4.43 4.32 21.63
CA GLY A 144 3.70 5.46 21.10
C GLY A 144 3.69 5.51 19.57
N LEU A 145 3.62 6.72 19.04
CA LEU A 145 3.49 6.96 17.60
C LEU A 145 4.80 6.74 16.86
N PHE A 146 4.74 6.28 15.62
CA PHE A 146 5.90 6.18 14.73
C PHE A 146 5.91 7.24 13.60
N CYS A 147 4.85 8.03 13.50
CA CYS A 147 4.76 9.23 12.66
C CYS A 147 4.50 10.47 13.51
N PRO A 148 4.71 11.69 13.01
CA PRO A 148 4.39 12.90 13.73
C PRO A 148 2.94 12.93 14.22
N GLN A 149 2.73 13.35 15.47
CA GLN A 149 1.41 13.43 16.07
C GLN A 149 0.47 14.34 15.25
N GLY A 150 -0.75 13.88 15.00
CA GLY A 150 -1.75 14.58 14.22
C GLY A 150 -1.61 14.44 12.70
N SER A 151 -0.58 13.72 12.23
CA SER A 151 -0.43 13.41 10.79
C SER A 151 -1.42 12.36 10.30
N ALA A 152 -2.15 11.70 11.21
CA ALA A 152 -2.96 10.51 10.95
C ALA A 152 -2.17 9.44 10.17
N THR A 153 -0.87 9.26 10.54
CA THR A 153 0.08 8.37 9.85
C THR A 153 0.11 8.67 8.34
N TYR A 154 0.19 9.96 8.00
CA TYR A 154 0.13 10.46 6.62
C TYR A 154 -1.15 10.02 5.87
N ASN A 155 -2.27 9.99 6.57
CA ASN A 155 -3.57 9.54 6.09
C ASN A 155 -3.56 8.08 5.62
N THR A 156 -2.88 7.20 6.36
CA THR A 156 -2.80 5.77 6.08
C THR A 156 -3.09 4.91 7.30
N GLN A 157 -3.46 3.67 7.07
CA GLN A 157 -3.53 2.61 8.07
C GLN A 157 -2.41 1.61 7.80
N CYS A 158 -1.63 1.22 8.82
CA CYS A 158 -0.59 0.22 8.66
C CYS A 158 -1.17 -1.10 8.11
N SER A 159 -0.46 -1.71 7.18
CA SER A 159 -0.92 -2.93 6.51
C SER A 159 0.16 -4.01 6.46
N TYR A 160 1.39 -3.64 6.14
CA TYR A 160 2.49 -4.58 6.02
C TYR A 160 3.85 -3.88 6.20
N ILE A 161 4.87 -4.66 6.52
CA ILE A 161 6.27 -4.24 6.49
C ILE A 161 7.03 -5.26 5.67
N PHE A 162 7.87 -4.81 4.75
CA PHE A 162 8.68 -5.70 3.92
C PHE A 162 10.11 -5.19 3.79
N ASP A 163 11.02 -6.11 3.48
CA ASP A 163 12.41 -5.81 3.24
C ASP A 163 12.61 -5.43 1.77
N PHE A 164 13.14 -4.24 1.53
CA PHE A 164 13.49 -3.75 0.21
C PHE A 164 15.01 -3.75 0.07
N GLN A 165 15.51 -4.46 -0.95
CA GLN A 165 16.96 -4.58 -1.21
C GLN A 165 17.43 -3.45 -2.12
N ILE A 166 18.45 -2.73 -1.66
CA ILE A 166 19.12 -1.68 -2.42
C ILE A 166 20.60 -1.98 -2.38
N GLU A 167 21.15 -2.48 -3.48
CA GLU A 167 22.53 -2.98 -3.52
C GLU A 167 22.81 -3.94 -2.36
N ASP A 168 23.74 -3.59 -1.48
CA ASP A 168 24.11 -4.38 -0.30
C ASP A 168 23.33 -4.02 0.98
N LYS A 169 22.33 -3.13 0.87
CA LYS A 169 21.53 -2.66 2.01
C LYS A 169 20.10 -3.21 1.96
N THR A 170 19.57 -3.55 3.13
CA THR A 170 18.16 -3.87 3.31
C THR A 170 17.49 -2.70 4.03
N VAL A 171 16.48 -2.11 3.41
CA VAL A 171 15.62 -1.09 4.01
C VAL A 171 14.27 -1.71 4.33
N LYS A 172 13.83 -1.56 5.57
CA LYS A 172 12.47 -1.97 5.93
C LYS A 172 11.48 -0.90 5.46
N MET A 173 10.51 -1.33 4.67
CA MET A 173 9.51 -0.46 4.08
C MET A 173 8.16 -0.65 4.75
N TYR A 174 7.60 0.44 5.21
CA TYR A 174 6.20 0.54 5.59
C TYR A 174 5.31 0.49 4.36
N LEU A 175 4.27 -0.33 4.41
CA LEU A 175 3.18 -0.32 3.45
C LEU A 175 1.90 0.04 4.19
N GLY A 176 1.30 1.17 3.84
CA GLY A 176 0.05 1.65 4.40
C GLY A 176 -1.07 1.69 3.37
N ASP A 177 -2.26 1.33 3.79
CA ASP A 177 -3.47 1.53 3.03
C ASP A 177 -3.92 2.99 3.23
N ARG A 178 -3.97 3.78 2.16
CA ARG A 178 -4.49 5.14 2.26
C ARG A 178 -5.97 5.10 2.60
N TRP A 179 -6.36 5.88 3.59
CA TRP A 179 -7.77 6.05 3.91
C TRP A 179 -8.53 6.61 2.72
N SER A 180 -9.59 5.92 2.34
CA SER A 180 -10.47 6.36 1.28
C SER A 180 -11.46 7.42 1.78
N TYR A 181 -11.87 8.29 0.87
CA TYR A 181 -12.89 9.28 1.17
C TYR A 181 -13.93 9.33 0.04
N PRO A 182 -15.16 9.45 0.39
CA PRO A 182 -15.73 9.28 1.73
C PRO A 182 -15.71 7.79 2.12
N LYS A 183 -15.51 7.51 3.38
CA LYS A 183 -15.47 6.20 4.05
C LYS A 183 -15.74 4.98 3.16
N GLN A 184 -14.72 4.36 2.60
CA GLN A 184 -14.78 3.22 1.65
C GLN A 184 -15.56 3.45 0.35
N ALA A 185 -15.91 4.66 0.02
CA ALA A 185 -16.64 4.97 -1.19
C ALA A 185 -15.76 5.43 -2.35
N SER A 186 -14.44 5.33 -2.22
CA SER A 186 -13.47 5.63 -3.28
C SER A 186 -12.33 4.64 -3.30
N SER A 187 -11.63 4.56 -4.43
CA SER A 187 -10.38 3.79 -4.53
C SER A 187 -9.30 4.47 -3.69
N ALA A 188 -8.63 3.69 -2.85
CA ALA A 188 -7.48 4.12 -2.07
C ALA A 188 -6.21 3.53 -2.65
N THR A 189 -5.13 4.31 -2.67
CA THR A 189 -3.82 3.88 -3.12
C THR A 189 -3.00 3.34 -1.95
N LEU A 190 -1.95 2.58 -2.24
CA LEU A 190 -0.95 2.20 -1.25
C LEU A 190 0.09 3.30 -1.10
N VAL A 191 0.61 3.43 0.12
CA VAL A 191 1.72 4.32 0.45
C VAL A 191 2.88 3.47 0.94
N MET A 192 4.06 3.64 0.31
CA MET A 192 5.30 2.96 0.70
C MET A 192 6.30 4.01 1.17
N LEU A 193 6.78 3.87 2.41
CA LEU A 193 7.75 4.78 3.01
C LEU A 193 8.84 3.98 3.74
N PRO A 194 10.10 4.42 3.74
CA PRO A 194 11.13 3.77 4.52
C PRO A 194 10.88 3.93 6.01
N LEU A 195 11.17 2.88 6.76
CA LEU A 195 11.21 2.91 8.22
C LEU A 195 12.62 3.28 8.68
N GLU A 196 12.70 4.23 9.58
CA GLU A 196 13.92 4.65 10.26
C GLU A 196 14.02 3.95 11.61
N PHE A 197 15.22 3.46 11.95
CA PHE A 197 15.48 2.84 13.25
C PHE A 197 16.65 3.55 13.89
N GLU A 198 16.42 4.18 15.02
CA GLU A 198 17.43 4.88 15.78
C GLU A 198 17.25 4.64 17.28
N ASN A 199 18.32 4.22 17.96
CA ASN A 199 18.33 3.96 19.41
C ASN A 199 17.17 3.03 19.87
N GLY A 200 16.86 2.00 19.08
CA GLY A 200 15.78 1.04 19.35
C GLY A 200 14.37 1.57 19.16
N LYS A 201 14.23 2.76 18.60
CA LYS A 201 12.95 3.36 18.19
C LYS A 201 12.76 3.24 16.69
N MET A 202 11.51 3.11 16.28
CA MET A 202 11.07 3.07 14.88
C MET A 202 10.28 4.33 14.56
N SER A 203 10.54 4.95 13.40
CA SER A 203 9.81 6.14 12.96
C SER A 203 9.70 6.25 11.44
N ILE A 204 8.78 7.09 11.00
CA ILE A 204 8.70 7.70 9.67
C ILE A 204 8.60 9.20 9.93
N SER A 205 9.73 9.91 9.83
CA SER A 205 9.83 11.32 10.22
C SER A 205 9.16 12.25 9.22
N GLU A 206 9.19 11.89 7.92
CA GLU A 206 8.70 12.72 6.82
C GLU A 206 7.91 11.89 5.80
N TYR A 207 6.91 12.53 5.17
CA TYR A 207 6.20 11.95 4.05
C TYR A 207 6.94 12.25 2.75
N MET A 208 7.33 11.22 2.04
CA MET A 208 7.88 11.33 0.69
C MET A 208 6.80 10.98 -0.33
N GLN A 209 6.48 11.90 -1.22
CA GLN A 209 5.49 11.67 -2.29
C GLN A 209 6.03 10.74 -3.37
N ALA A 210 7.30 10.82 -3.64
CA ALA A 210 8.06 9.94 -4.51
C ALA A 210 9.48 9.80 -3.96
N TRP A 211 10.10 8.65 -4.17
CA TRP A 211 11.45 8.36 -3.74
C TRP A 211 12.17 7.50 -4.79
N SER A 212 13.50 7.64 -4.84
CA SER A 212 14.34 6.83 -5.71
C SER A 212 14.45 5.41 -5.18
N ALA A 213 14.32 4.42 -6.05
CA ALA A 213 14.56 3.02 -5.69
C ALA A 213 16.06 2.69 -5.50
N ASP A 214 16.97 3.58 -5.92
CA ASP A 214 18.40 3.33 -5.86
C ASP A 214 18.97 3.62 -4.47
N ASP A 215 18.42 4.61 -3.74
CA ASP A 215 18.95 5.04 -2.44
C ASP A 215 17.86 5.37 -1.40
N VAL A 216 16.57 5.27 -1.78
CA VAL A 216 15.40 5.66 -0.98
C VAL A 216 15.45 7.14 -0.55
N SER A 217 16.10 7.98 -1.35
CA SER A 217 16.06 9.42 -1.14
C SER A 217 14.78 10.02 -1.74
N GLU A 218 14.31 11.10 -1.10
CA GLU A 218 13.16 11.84 -1.62
C GLU A 218 13.48 12.42 -3.00
N PHE A 219 12.54 12.23 -3.94
CA PHE A 219 12.60 12.92 -5.22
C PHE A 219 12.39 14.42 -5.03
N LYS A 220 13.36 15.20 -5.47
CA LYS A 220 13.30 16.67 -5.45
C LYS A 220 13.04 17.20 -6.85
N GLU A 221 12.05 18.06 -7.01
CA GLU A 221 11.68 18.72 -8.29
C GLU A 221 12.79 19.68 -8.80
N GLN A 222 14.03 19.19 -8.98
CA GLN A 222 15.17 20.05 -9.34
C GLN A 222 15.27 20.41 -10.82
N GLN A 223 14.61 19.65 -11.71
CA GLN A 223 14.72 19.81 -13.16
C GLN A 223 13.34 19.82 -13.85
N LEU A 224 12.35 20.39 -13.19
CA LEU A 224 11.01 20.47 -13.75
C LEU A 224 10.99 21.35 -15.02
N ILE A 225 10.65 20.76 -16.15
CA ILE A 225 10.36 21.49 -17.37
C ILE A 225 8.91 21.96 -17.32
N SER A 226 8.72 23.28 -17.30
CA SER A 226 7.37 23.86 -17.25
C SER A 226 6.55 23.45 -18.47
N TYR A 227 5.37 22.92 -18.23
CA TYR A 227 4.45 22.48 -19.27
C TYR A 227 3.03 22.70 -18.76
N LYS A 228 2.17 23.34 -19.53
CA LYS A 228 0.81 23.63 -19.09
C LYS A 228 -0.20 22.94 -19.97
N PHE A 229 -0.94 22.00 -19.36
CA PHE A 229 -2.10 21.37 -19.97
C PHE A 229 -3.23 21.27 -18.93
N TYR A 230 -4.32 21.99 -19.19
CA TYR A 230 -5.51 22.00 -18.34
C TYR A 230 -6.75 21.87 -19.22
N SER A 231 -7.43 20.73 -19.13
CA SER A 231 -8.60 20.44 -19.97
C SER A 231 -9.50 19.35 -19.38
N ASN A 232 -10.80 19.44 -19.64
CA ASN A 232 -11.79 18.40 -19.43
C ASN A 232 -12.46 17.93 -20.75
N LYS A 233 -11.99 18.44 -21.90
CA LYS A 233 -12.60 18.16 -23.22
C LYS A 233 -12.22 16.77 -23.69
N LYS A 234 -13.21 15.94 -23.97
CA LYS A 234 -13.02 14.58 -24.50
C LYS A 234 -12.13 14.56 -25.73
N SER A 235 -11.15 13.67 -25.73
CA SER A 235 -10.17 13.46 -26.80
C SER A 235 -9.25 14.66 -27.08
N GLU A 236 -9.31 15.75 -26.30
CA GLU A 236 -8.28 16.76 -26.39
C GLU A 236 -6.95 16.12 -25.97
N SER A 237 -5.91 16.33 -26.79
CA SER A 237 -4.61 15.75 -26.58
C SER A 237 -3.48 16.74 -26.74
N ARG A 238 -2.36 16.45 -26.09
CA ARG A 238 -1.08 17.14 -26.19
C ARG A 238 0.04 16.12 -26.26
N GLU A 239 1.16 16.54 -26.84
CA GLU A 239 2.32 15.70 -26.97
C GLU A 239 3.55 16.39 -26.37
N ILE A 240 4.38 15.57 -25.72
CA ILE A 240 5.70 15.94 -25.20
C ILE A 240 6.71 15.06 -25.90
N GLN A 241 7.66 15.69 -26.61
CA GLN A 241 8.83 14.99 -27.16
C GLN A 241 9.93 14.95 -26.11
N PHE A 242 10.51 13.78 -25.88
CA PHE A 242 11.63 13.62 -24.95
C PHE A 242 12.65 12.61 -25.47
N CYS A 243 13.89 12.77 -25.03
CA CYS A 243 14.98 11.82 -25.27
C CYS A 243 15.49 11.34 -23.91
N GLY A 244 15.34 10.06 -23.63
CA GLY A 244 15.71 9.53 -22.31
C GLY A 244 15.22 8.11 -22.08
N GLU A 245 15.38 7.64 -20.84
CA GLU A 245 14.93 6.33 -20.38
C GLU A 245 13.60 6.39 -19.59
N ARG A 246 13.24 7.58 -19.05
CA ARG A 246 12.00 7.80 -18.32
C ARG A 246 11.46 9.21 -18.52
N ILE A 247 10.16 9.33 -18.38
CA ILE A 247 9.48 10.62 -18.27
C ILE A 247 8.55 10.60 -17.08
N SER A 248 8.55 11.69 -16.32
CA SER A 248 7.66 11.91 -15.19
C SER A 248 6.76 13.11 -15.45
N LEU A 249 5.47 12.99 -15.10
CA LEU A 249 4.50 14.08 -15.18
C LEU A 249 4.16 14.62 -13.80
N PHE A 250 4.11 15.93 -13.70
CA PHE A 250 3.71 16.67 -12.52
C PHE A 250 2.39 17.38 -12.80
N GLY A 251 1.44 17.24 -11.89
CA GLY A 251 0.12 17.77 -12.07
C GLY A 251 -0.62 17.93 -10.74
N LYS A 252 -1.86 18.39 -10.83
CA LYS A 252 -2.70 18.62 -9.67
C LYS A 252 -3.91 17.69 -9.68
N ALA A 253 -4.06 16.88 -8.65
CA ALA A 253 -5.31 16.20 -8.36
C ALA A 253 -6.26 17.13 -7.62
N SER A 254 -7.57 17.00 -7.90
CA SER A 254 -8.62 17.77 -7.23
C SER A 254 -9.96 17.02 -7.27
N ASN A 255 -10.96 17.56 -6.57
CA ASN A 255 -12.32 17.03 -6.61
C ASN A 255 -13.02 17.19 -7.96
N GLU A 256 -12.37 17.85 -8.94
CA GLU A 256 -12.84 17.98 -10.33
C GLU A 256 -11.98 17.16 -11.30
N GLY A 257 -11.03 16.36 -10.79
CA GLY A 257 -10.10 15.59 -11.59
C GLY A 257 -10.73 14.37 -12.27
N GLY A 258 -10.31 14.09 -13.51
CA GLY A 258 -10.75 12.96 -14.30
C GLY A 258 -9.62 12.03 -14.73
N TYR A 259 -9.93 11.12 -15.64
CA TYR A 259 -8.98 10.17 -16.20
C TYR A 259 -8.26 10.73 -17.43
N CYS A 260 -7.00 10.39 -17.52
CA CYS A 260 -6.12 10.71 -18.64
C CYS A 260 -5.46 9.43 -19.16
N ARG A 261 -5.46 9.23 -20.48
CA ARG A 261 -4.67 8.19 -21.13
C ARG A 261 -3.32 8.78 -21.55
N LEU A 262 -2.28 8.03 -21.25
CA LEU A 262 -0.89 8.31 -21.63
C LEU A 262 -0.42 7.22 -22.59
N ASP A 263 0.00 7.62 -23.80
CA ASP A 263 0.60 6.72 -24.77
C ASP A 263 2.05 7.17 -25.02
N ILE A 264 3.04 6.33 -24.70
CA ILE A 264 4.43 6.54 -25.09
C ILE A 264 4.63 5.88 -26.45
N MET A 265 5.14 6.64 -27.43
CA MET A 265 5.35 6.20 -28.79
C MET A 265 6.83 6.33 -29.18
N ASP A 266 7.31 5.37 -29.98
CA ASP A 266 8.61 5.43 -30.63
C ASP A 266 8.64 6.43 -31.82
N ARG A 267 9.81 6.57 -32.46
CA ARG A 267 9.99 7.43 -33.66
C ARG A 267 9.13 6.98 -34.88
N ALA A 268 8.69 5.74 -34.89
CA ALA A 268 7.84 5.21 -35.96
C ALA A 268 6.35 5.35 -35.63
N ASN A 269 6.01 6.04 -34.52
CA ASN A 269 4.67 6.20 -33.94
C ASN A 269 4.03 4.87 -33.47
N ASN A 270 4.82 3.83 -33.19
CA ASN A 270 4.31 2.65 -32.52
C ASN A 270 4.14 2.94 -31.04
N ILE A 271 2.99 2.55 -30.48
CA ILE A 271 2.76 2.67 -29.03
C ILE A 271 3.58 1.59 -28.33
N VAL A 272 4.54 1.99 -27.51
CA VAL A 272 5.39 1.11 -26.70
C VAL A 272 4.82 0.91 -25.28
N LYS A 273 4.03 1.86 -24.80
CA LYS A 273 3.38 1.80 -23.50
C LYS A 273 2.09 2.64 -23.49
N THR A 274 1.05 2.09 -22.86
CA THR A 274 -0.18 2.85 -22.54
C THR A 274 -0.48 2.71 -21.06
N ASP A 275 -0.83 3.83 -20.43
CA ASP A 275 -1.29 3.88 -19.04
C ASP A 275 -2.52 4.80 -18.93
N ILE A 276 -3.33 4.58 -17.89
CA ILE A 276 -4.42 5.49 -17.50
C ILE A 276 -4.12 5.98 -16.09
N ILE A 277 -4.12 7.29 -15.91
CA ILE A 277 -3.90 7.94 -14.62
C ILE A 277 -5.14 8.72 -14.19
N ASN A 278 -5.31 8.86 -12.87
CA ASN A 278 -6.44 9.53 -12.25
C ASN A 278 -5.98 10.86 -11.62
N PHE A 279 -6.66 11.95 -11.96
CA PHE A 279 -6.44 13.27 -11.36
C PHE A 279 -7.44 13.60 -10.25
N TYR A 280 -8.32 12.66 -9.87
CA TYR A 280 -9.22 12.87 -8.74
C TYR A 280 -8.48 12.85 -7.40
N GLY A 281 -8.85 13.77 -6.54
CA GLY A 281 -8.46 13.83 -5.14
C GLY A 281 -9.50 14.63 -4.36
N THR A 282 -9.77 14.28 -3.12
CA THR A 282 -10.78 14.96 -2.28
C THR A 282 -10.38 16.39 -1.90
N ALA A 283 -9.10 16.68 -1.94
CA ALA A 283 -8.52 18.01 -1.77
C ALA A 283 -7.47 18.26 -2.85
N PRO A 284 -7.21 19.52 -3.22
CA PRO A 284 -6.16 19.83 -4.17
C PRO A 284 -4.79 19.35 -3.67
N MET A 285 -4.10 18.58 -4.51
CA MET A 285 -2.76 18.07 -4.21
C MET A 285 -1.91 18.09 -5.47
N SER A 286 -0.85 18.90 -5.44
CA SER A 286 0.15 19.01 -6.52
C SER A 286 1.28 18.01 -6.30
N GLY A 287 1.91 17.54 -7.38
CA GLY A 287 3.08 16.69 -7.35
C GLY A 287 3.11 15.68 -8.48
N VAL A 288 3.90 14.61 -8.30
CA VAL A 288 4.04 13.53 -9.29
C VAL A 288 2.71 12.86 -9.54
N ARG A 289 2.30 12.79 -10.80
CA ARG A 289 1.09 12.06 -11.23
C ARG A 289 1.40 10.78 -12.00
N TYR A 290 2.57 10.75 -12.63
CA TYR A 290 3.00 9.61 -13.43
C TYR A 290 4.52 9.53 -13.47
N VAL A 291 5.04 8.33 -13.41
CA VAL A 291 6.43 7.96 -13.73
C VAL A 291 6.36 6.82 -14.72
N SER A 292 6.96 6.96 -15.89
CA SER A 292 6.99 5.87 -16.87
C SER A 292 7.83 4.70 -16.36
N PRO A 293 7.57 3.47 -16.85
CA PRO A 293 8.55 2.40 -16.68
C PRO A 293 9.88 2.81 -17.35
N LYS A 294 10.96 2.13 -16.94
CA LYS A 294 12.26 2.32 -17.59
C LYS A 294 12.18 1.80 -19.04
N LEU A 295 12.56 2.66 -19.98
CA LEU A 295 12.63 2.39 -21.40
C LEU A 295 14.09 2.24 -21.83
N GLU A 296 14.36 1.79 -23.06
CA GLU A 296 15.65 1.96 -23.69
C GLU A 296 15.88 3.46 -23.99
N ARG A 297 17.12 3.95 -23.85
CA ARG A 297 17.43 5.37 -24.15
C ARG A 297 17.22 5.66 -25.64
N ALA A 298 16.19 6.42 -25.94
CA ALA A 298 15.81 6.80 -27.31
C ALA A 298 14.97 8.08 -27.31
N ASP A 299 14.57 8.53 -28.51
CA ASP A 299 13.56 9.59 -28.64
C ASP A 299 12.17 8.99 -28.68
N TYR A 300 11.31 9.60 -27.89
CA TYR A 300 9.90 9.21 -27.71
C TYR A 300 8.99 10.41 -27.80
N VAL A 301 7.72 10.10 -27.99
CA VAL A 301 6.61 11.05 -27.85
C VAL A 301 5.67 10.52 -26.79
N LEU A 302 5.43 11.30 -25.74
CA LEU A 302 4.35 11.03 -24.79
C LEU A 302 3.11 11.79 -25.26
N ARG A 303 2.06 11.08 -25.63
CA ARG A 303 0.74 11.64 -25.91
C ARG A 303 -0.14 11.56 -24.68
N ILE A 304 -0.69 12.69 -24.28
CA ILE A 304 -1.58 12.90 -23.16
C ILE A 304 -2.98 13.10 -23.73
N THR A 305 -3.94 12.26 -23.38
CA THR A 305 -5.31 12.35 -23.93
C THR A 305 -6.35 12.39 -22.81
N VAL A 306 -7.18 13.42 -22.78
CA VAL A 306 -8.30 13.55 -21.85
C VAL A 306 -9.39 12.56 -22.21
N LEU A 307 -9.80 11.71 -21.27
CA LEU A 307 -10.88 10.75 -21.49
C LEU A 307 -12.27 11.35 -21.28
N SER A 308 -12.36 12.46 -20.54
CA SER A 308 -13.63 13.07 -20.09
C SER A 308 -14.48 12.06 -19.34
N GLU A 309 -13.82 11.28 -18.52
CA GLU A 309 -14.40 10.28 -17.63
C GLU A 309 -13.79 10.48 -16.24
N SER A 310 -14.55 10.13 -15.22
CA SER A 310 -14.10 10.21 -13.83
C SER A 310 -14.66 9.06 -13.00
N GLY A 311 -14.06 8.82 -11.84
CA GLY A 311 -14.55 7.83 -10.90
C GLY A 311 -15.83 8.29 -10.21
N GLU A 312 -16.79 7.39 -10.08
CA GLU A 312 -17.98 7.54 -9.27
C GLU A 312 -18.08 6.37 -8.28
N TRP A 313 -18.56 6.66 -7.08
CA TRP A 313 -18.80 5.67 -6.04
C TRP A 313 -20.14 5.95 -5.39
N PHE A 314 -20.82 4.88 -4.97
CA PHE A 314 -22.11 4.96 -4.31
C PHE A 314 -22.04 4.26 -2.96
N THR A 315 -22.59 4.87 -1.93
CA THR A 315 -22.79 4.20 -0.64
C THR A 315 -23.90 3.15 -0.76
N LYS A 316 -24.03 2.30 0.27
CA LYS A 316 -25.09 1.27 0.31
C LYS A 316 -26.51 1.87 0.28
N ASP A 317 -26.68 3.09 0.76
CA ASP A 317 -27.91 3.86 0.75
C ASP A 317 -28.09 4.74 -0.51
N GLY A 318 -27.20 4.59 -1.48
CA GLY A 318 -27.31 5.19 -2.81
C GLY A 318 -26.78 6.62 -2.94
N MET A 319 -26.12 7.17 -1.92
CA MET A 319 -25.48 8.48 -2.01
C MET A 319 -24.30 8.42 -2.97
N ARG A 320 -24.28 9.32 -3.97
CA ARG A 320 -23.20 9.40 -4.98
C ARG A 320 -22.03 10.24 -4.44
N TYR A 321 -20.83 9.71 -4.67
CA TYR A 321 -19.56 10.40 -4.46
C TYR A 321 -18.68 10.25 -5.71
N GLY A 322 -17.62 11.01 -5.76
CA GLY A 322 -16.64 11.00 -6.84
C GLY A 322 -16.37 12.38 -7.38
N SER A 323 -15.78 12.44 -8.56
CA SER A 323 -15.39 13.72 -9.15
C SER A 323 -16.61 14.54 -9.59
N GLN A 324 -16.47 15.86 -9.48
CA GLN A 324 -17.48 16.83 -9.91
C GLN A 324 -17.33 17.17 -11.40
N ASP A 325 -16.14 16.89 -11.99
CA ASP A 325 -15.81 17.14 -13.39
C ASP A 325 -14.75 16.10 -13.85
N CYS A 326 -14.09 16.34 -15.00
CA CYS A 326 -13.13 15.41 -15.59
C CYS A 326 -11.81 16.10 -15.97
N TYR A 327 -11.36 17.11 -15.22
CA TYR A 327 -10.17 17.87 -15.52
C TYR A 327 -8.88 17.04 -15.40
N VAL A 328 -8.00 17.26 -16.37
CA VAL A 328 -6.60 16.87 -16.37
C VAL A 328 -5.78 18.15 -16.21
N ASP A 329 -4.98 18.24 -15.14
CA ASP A 329 -4.18 19.41 -14.78
C ASP A 329 -2.71 19.03 -14.66
N ILE A 330 -1.90 19.34 -15.67
CA ILE A 330 -0.47 19.07 -15.73
C ILE A 330 0.25 20.42 -15.80
N TYR A 331 1.26 20.62 -14.93
CA TYR A 331 2.03 21.85 -14.88
C TYR A 331 3.50 21.66 -15.23
N GLY A 332 3.97 20.42 -15.37
CA GLY A 332 5.36 20.16 -15.73
C GLY A 332 5.67 18.69 -15.99
N TYR A 333 6.88 18.45 -16.45
CA TYR A 333 7.45 17.13 -16.63
C TYR A 333 8.97 17.15 -16.37
N SER A 334 9.55 15.98 -16.13
CA SER A 334 10.99 15.78 -16.09
C SER A 334 11.40 14.53 -16.88
N VAL A 335 12.67 14.43 -17.23
CA VAL A 335 13.22 13.30 -17.99
C VAL A 335 14.44 12.78 -17.26
N ASP A 336 14.48 11.47 -17.06
CA ASP A 336 15.57 10.73 -16.40
C ASP A 336 15.85 11.13 -14.93
N ASP A 337 14.89 11.71 -14.22
CA ASP A 337 15.07 12.16 -12.83
C ASP A 337 14.69 11.09 -11.79
N PHE A 338 14.35 9.85 -12.22
CA PHE A 338 14.02 8.71 -11.35
C PHE A 338 14.78 7.48 -11.73
#